data_988b3db0bffab12df85b0e7a7141e3f6
#
_entry.id   988b3db0bffab12df85b0e7a7141e3f6
#
_cell.length_a   1.000
_cell.length_b   1.000
_cell.length_c   1.000
_cell.angle_alpha   90.00
_cell.angle_beta   90.00
_cell.angle_gamma   90.00
#
_symmetry.space_group_name_H-M   'P 1'
#
loop_
_entity.id
_entity.type
_entity.pdbx_description
1 polymer ?
#
loop_
_entity_poly.entity_id
_entity_poly.type
_entity_poly.pdbx_seq_one_letter_code
_entity_poly.pdbx_strand_id
1 'polypeptide(L)'
;FFGTLYNTYSFFVLYANVDQYRDQYPSIPVAQRPEIDRWILSLLHSLVKEVDEAYNTYEPTKAGRAIADFVNDHLSNWYVRLNRKRFWGGEMDEDKLSAYQTLYECLVTVVKLIAPIAPFYSDKLYLDLTSVTGSERFESVHLADFPVANEAVIDKELERQMYLAQAASSIVLALRRKVSIKVRQPLSRIMIPVTDETQKRAIQAVESLILSEVNVKELHFVDSANEMLVKRVKPDFKKLGPRYGKIMKQ
;
A
#
# COMPACT_ATOMS: atom_id res chain seq x y z
N PHE A 1 -13.89 3.41 -2.13
CA PHE A 1 -12.79 4.34 -2.35
C PHE A 1 -12.96 5.65 -1.54
N PHE A 2 -13.96 6.49 -1.82
CA PHE A 2 -14.10 7.80 -1.20
C PHE A 2 -14.16 7.75 0.33
N GLY A 3 -14.89 6.79 0.92
CA GLY A 3 -14.93 6.61 2.36
C GLY A 3 -13.57 6.23 2.96
N THR A 4 -12.79 5.41 2.26
CA THR A 4 -11.44 5.01 2.70
C THR A 4 -10.49 6.20 2.62
N LEU A 5 -10.50 6.95 1.52
CA LEU A 5 -9.67 8.16 1.36
C LEU A 5 -10.02 9.21 2.42
N TYR A 6 -11.32 9.45 2.66
CA TYR A 6 -11.77 10.37 3.70
C TYR A 6 -11.31 9.93 5.10
N ASN A 7 -11.41 8.65 5.43
CA ASN A 7 -10.95 8.14 6.72
C ASN A 7 -9.42 8.28 6.88
N THR A 8 -8.65 8.06 5.81
CA THR A 8 -7.20 8.24 5.82
C THR A 8 -6.83 9.71 5.98
N TYR A 9 -7.51 10.60 5.26
CA TYR A 9 -7.40 12.04 5.41
C TYR A 9 -7.76 12.50 6.84
N SER A 10 -8.90 12.07 7.38
CA SER A 10 -9.36 12.42 8.72
C SER A 10 -8.39 11.94 9.80
N PHE A 11 -7.80 10.76 9.63
CA PHE A 11 -6.73 10.27 10.49
C PHE A 11 -5.53 11.21 10.49
N PHE A 12 -5.06 11.60 9.29
CA PHE A 12 -3.93 12.53 9.16
C PHE A 12 -4.25 13.87 9.84
N VAL A 13 -5.37 14.49 9.51
CA VAL A 13 -5.77 15.82 10.02
C VAL A 13 -5.95 15.80 11.53
N LEU A 14 -6.54 14.74 12.09
CA LEU A 14 -6.72 14.61 13.53
C LEU A 14 -5.39 14.71 14.28
N TYR A 15 -4.42 13.89 13.88
CA TYR A 15 -3.12 13.86 14.55
C TYR A 15 -2.26 15.07 14.20
N ALA A 16 -2.29 15.53 12.96
CA ALA A 16 -1.60 16.75 12.54
C ALA A 16 -2.03 17.98 13.36
N ASN A 17 -3.32 18.07 13.69
CA ASN A 17 -3.83 19.15 14.54
C ASN A 17 -3.41 18.98 16.00
N VAL A 18 -3.44 17.76 16.54
CA VAL A 18 -3.00 17.48 17.93
C VAL A 18 -1.52 17.79 18.09
N ASP A 19 -0.70 17.35 17.16
CA ASP A 19 0.76 17.53 17.19
C ASP A 19 1.22 18.87 16.60
N GLN A 20 0.28 19.72 16.15
CA GLN A 20 0.55 21.01 15.52
C GLN A 20 1.54 20.91 14.35
N TYR A 21 1.43 19.82 13.58
CA TYR A 21 2.26 19.61 12.39
C TYR A 21 2.04 20.72 11.38
N ARG A 22 3.15 21.34 10.94
CA ARG A 22 3.22 22.41 9.94
C ARG A 22 4.43 22.17 9.05
N ASP A 23 4.53 22.93 7.95
CA ASP A 23 5.70 22.89 7.03
C ASP A 23 6.95 23.59 7.59
N GLN A 24 7.05 23.72 8.90
CA GLN A 24 8.19 24.31 9.59
C GLN A 24 9.35 23.33 9.82
N TYR A 25 9.08 22.05 9.64
CA TYR A 25 10.07 21.01 9.86
C TYR A 25 10.91 20.76 8.59
N PRO A 26 12.22 20.51 8.73
CA PRO A 26 13.05 20.17 7.60
C PRO A 26 12.56 18.88 6.93
N SER A 27 12.61 18.85 5.60
CA SER A 27 12.25 17.65 4.85
C SER A 27 13.28 16.55 5.10
N ILE A 28 12.81 15.36 5.51
CA ILE A 28 13.65 14.17 5.63
C ILE A 28 13.81 13.55 4.25
N PRO A 29 15.03 13.39 3.73
CA PRO A 29 15.27 12.72 2.46
C PRO A 29 14.68 11.30 2.45
N VAL A 30 14.05 10.88 1.35
CA VAL A 30 13.39 9.57 1.25
C VAL A 30 14.34 8.42 1.61
N ALA A 31 15.61 8.49 1.20
CA ALA A 31 16.60 7.47 1.51
C ALA A 31 16.91 7.29 3.01
N GLN A 32 16.62 8.29 3.83
CA GLN A 32 16.82 8.26 5.29
C GLN A 32 15.56 7.83 6.04
N ARG A 33 14.41 7.79 5.36
CA ARG A 33 13.14 7.36 5.98
C ARG A 33 13.13 5.86 6.24
N PRO A 34 12.35 5.38 7.23
CA PRO A 34 12.12 3.96 7.47
C PRO A 34 11.69 3.21 6.21
N GLU A 35 11.99 1.92 6.15
CA GLU A 35 11.70 1.07 5.00
C GLU A 35 10.23 1.10 4.57
N ILE A 36 9.31 1.12 5.55
CA ILE A 36 7.87 1.18 5.27
C ILE A 36 7.44 2.49 4.63
N ASP A 37 8.10 3.60 4.94
CA ASP A 37 7.87 4.91 4.32
C ASP A 37 8.44 4.92 2.89
N ARG A 38 9.65 4.38 2.70
CA ARG A 38 10.28 4.23 1.39
C ARG A 38 9.44 3.36 0.46
N TRP A 39 8.89 2.26 1.00
CA TRP A 39 8.00 1.38 0.24
C TRP A 39 6.76 2.08 -0.27
N ILE A 40 6.01 2.77 0.60
CA ILE A 40 4.76 3.42 0.17
C ILE A 40 5.01 4.56 -0.82
N LEU A 41 6.14 5.27 -0.68
CA LEU A 41 6.55 6.29 -1.64
C LEU A 41 6.99 5.69 -2.97
N SER A 42 7.70 4.56 -2.98
CA SER A 42 8.02 3.82 -4.20
C SER A 42 6.75 3.43 -4.96
N LEU A 43 5.77 2.85 -4.26
CA LEU A 43 4.46 2.51 -4.84
C LEU A 43 3.71 3.75 -5.33
N LEU A 44 3.78 4.87 -4.61
CA LEU A 44 3.16 6.12 -5.02
C LEU A 44 3.73 6.61 -6.35
N HIS A 45 5.06 6.62 -6.51
CA HIS A 45 5.69 7.04 -7.76
C HIS A 45 5.46 6.05 -8.90
N SER A 46 5.32 4.76 -8.60
CA SER A 46 4.87 3.75 -9.57
C SER A 46 3.43 3.99 -10.02
N LEU A 47 2.55 4.35 -9.08
CA LEU A 47 1.17 4.74 -9.37
C LEU A 47 1.10 5.98 -10.25
N VAL A 48 1.91 7.02 -9.96
CA VAL A 48 1.96 8.24 -10.79
C VAL A 48 2.24 7.91 -12.24
N LYS A 49 3.23 7.04 -12.51
CA LYS A 49 3.54 6.58 -13.89
C LYS A 49 2.37 5.86 -14.54
N GLU A 50 1.75 4.93 -13.82
CA GLU A 50 0.63 4.14 -14.35
C GLU A 50 -0.59 5.03 -14.65
N VAL A 51 -0.88 5.99 -13.78
CA VAL A 51 -2.01 6.90 -13.95
C VAL A 51 -1.77 7.89 -15.08
N ASP A 52 -0.55 8.43 -15.20
CA ASP A 52 -0.18 9.32 -16.29
C ASP A 52 -0.32 8.60 -17.65
N GLU A 53 0.21 7.38 -17.77
CA GLU A 53 0.04 6.56 -18.98
C GLU A 53 -1.44 6.28 -19.29
N ALA A 54 -2.24 5.95 -18.26
CA ALA A 54 -3.65 5.67 -18.44
C ALA A 54 -4.44 6.90 -18.90
N TYR A 55 -4.14 8.08 -18.40
CA TYR A 55 -4.78 9.31 -18.89
C TYR A 55 -4.32 9.67 -20.31
N ASN A 56 -3.04 9.51 -20.63
CA ASN A 56 -2.51 9.74 -21.98
C ASN A 56 -3.09 8.79 -23.02
N THR A 57 -3.52 7.60 -22.62
CA THR A 57 -4.18 6.61 -23.49
C THR A 57 -5.71 6.64 -23.42
N TYR A 58 -6.29 7.66 -22.79
CA TYR A 58 -7.74 7.83 -22.58
C TYR A 58 -8.41 6.66 -21.85
N GLU A 59 -7.73 6.07 -20.86
CA GLU A 59 -8.26 4.99 -20.04
C GLU A 59 -8.54 5.42 -18.56
N PRO A 60 -9.47 6.35 -18.32
CA PRO A 60 -9.73 6.89 -16.98
C PRO A 60 -10.22 5.81 -16.00
N THR A 61 -10.86 4.76 -16.50
CA THR A 61 -11.27 3.62 -15.66
C THR A 61 -10.07 2.87 -15.11
N LYS A 62 -8.99 2.71 -15.89
CA LYS A 62 -7.73 2.10 -15.44
C LYS A 62 -7.07 2.98 -14.40
N ALA A 63 -6.95 4.28 -14.67
CA ALA A 63 -6.43 5.26 -13.71
C ALA A 63 -7.19 5.21 -12.37
N GLY A 64 -8.52 5.29 -12.42
CA GLY A 64 -9.36 5.28 -11.21
C GLY A 64 -9.25 3.99 -10.40
N ARG A 65 -9.08 2.83 -11.05
CA ARG A 65 -8.85 1.54 -10.36
C ARG A 65 -7.48 1.49 -9.70
N ALA A 66 -6.42 1.88 -10.41
CA ALA A 66 -5.08 1.92 -9.84
C ALA A 66 -5.01 2.82 -8.59
N ILE A 67 -5.61 4.02 -8.65
CA ILE A 67 -5.70 4.93 -7.52
C ILE A 67 -6.52 4.29 -6.37
N ALA A 68 -7.64 3.64 -6.68
CA ALA A 68 -8.48 3.01 -5.66
C ALA A 68 -7.77 1.85 -4.96
N ASP A 69 -7.05 1.01 -5.70
CA ASP A 69 -6.27 -0.10 -5.17
C ASP A 69 -5.13 0.41 -4.27
N PHE A 70 -4.41 1.44 -4.71
CA PHE A 70 -3.37 2.08 -3.90
C PHE A 70 -3.93 2.60 -2.56
N VAL A 71 -5.02 3.36 -2.61
CA VAL A 71 -5.62 3.96 -1.39
C VAL A 71 -6.20 2.91 -0.45
N ASN A 72 -6.93 1.93 -0.98
CA ASN A 72 -7.59 0.93 -0.16
C ASN A 72 -6.59 -0.09 0.39
N ASP A 73 -5.80 -0.70 -0.47
CA ASP A 73 -5.04 -1.89 -0.09
C ASP A 73 -3.66 -1.56 0.47
N HIS A 74 -3.01 -0.51 -0.06
CA HIS A 74 -1.65 -0.15 0.36
C HIS A 74 -1.64 0.98 1.38
N LEU A 75 -2.24 2.12 1.08
CA LEU A 75 -2.17 3.30 1.95
C LEU A 75 -2.97 3.11 3.25
N SER A 76 -4.26 2.81 3.16
CA SER A 76 -5.14 2.72 4.33
C SER A 76 -4.97 1.40 5.09
N ASN A 77 -5.18 0.26 4.40
CA ASN A 77 -5.23 -1.06 5.04
C ASN A 77 -3.86 -1.63 5.40
N TRP A 78 -2.79 -1.03 4.90
CA TRP A 78 -1.44 -1.50 5.22
C TRP A 78 -0.60 -0.39 5.85
N TYR A 79 -0.23 0.65 5.12
CA TYR A 79 0.65 1.70 5.63
C TYR A 79 0.10 2.39 6.89
N VAL A 80 -1.07 2.99 6.82
CA VAL A 80 -1.67 3.73 7.97
C VAL A 80 -1.93 2.79 9.13
N ARG A 81 -2.48 1.61 8.89
CA ARG A 81 -2.80 0.65 9.93
C ARG A 81 -1.57 0.18 10.71
N LEU A 82 -0.47 -0.11 10.02
CA LEU A 82 0.78 -0.57 10.65
C LEU A 82 1.50 0.56 11.40
N ASN A 83 1.38 1.79 10.91
CA ASN A 83 2.09 2.95 11.43
C ASN A 83 1.31 3.77 12.47
N ARG A 84 0.08 3.37 12.85
CA ARG A 84 -0.76 4.14 13.79
C ARG A 84 -0.02 4.55 15.07
N LYS A 85 0.82 3.68 15.61
CA LYS A 85 1.57 3.94 16.83
C LYS A 85 2.57 5.10 16.69
N ARG A 86 3.11 5.34 15.49
CA ARG A 86 4.03 6.44 15.20
C ARG A 86 3.36 7.81 15.33
N PHE A 87 2.03 7.86 15.15
CA PHE A 87 1.22 9.08 15.29
C PHE A 87 0.68 9.27 16.71
N TRP A 88 0.75 8.23 17.59
CA TRP A 88 0.16 8.30 18.93
C TRP A 88 1.12 8.86 19.96
N GLY A 89 0.85 10.07 20.45
CA GLY A 89 1.56 10.65 21.58
C GLY A 89 3.05 10.90 21.34
N GLY A 90 3.74 11.36 22.38
CA GLY A 90 5.17 11.65 22.33
C GLY A 90 5.50 12.97 21.63
N GLU A 91 6.78 13.32 21.70
CA GLU A 91 7.34 14.47 20.99
C GLU A 91 7.47 14.17 19.48
N MET A 92 7.64 15.24 18.69
CA MET A 92 7.89 15.13 17.25
C MET A 92 9.35 14.72 17.02
N ASP A 93 9.61 13.42 17.09
CA ASP A 93 10.91 12.84 16.72
C ASP A 93 11.03 12.64 15.20
N GLU A 94 12.20 12.22 14.75
CA GLU A 94 12.50 12.01 13.33
C GLU A 94 11.62 10.92 12.69
N ASP A 95 11.31 9.84 13.44
CA ASP A 95 10.46 8.75 12.95
C ASP A 95 9.01 9.21 12.76
N LYS A 96 8.48 9.94 13.75
CA LYS A 96 7.13 10.50 13.68
C LYS A 96 7.03 11.54 12.57
N LEU A 97 8.03 12.41 12.45
CA LEU A 97 8.10 13.42 11.38
C LEU A 97 8.13 12.76 9.99
N SER A 98 8.93 11.69 9.84
CA SER A 98 8.96 10.91 8.59
C SER A 98 7.58 10.36 8.23
N ALA A 99 6.85 9.83 9.22
CA ALA A 99 5.49 9.32 9.01
C ALA A 99 4.53 10.41 8.54
N TYR A 100 4.58 11.62 9.16
CA TYR A 100 3.75 12.75 8.75
C TYR A 100 4.07 13.21 7.33
N GLN A 101 5.35 13.42 7.01
CA GLN A 101 5.77 13.85 5.67
C GLN A 101 5.38 12.82 4.60
N THR A 102 5.54 11.55 4.89
CA THR A 102 5.18 10.47 3.96
C THR A 102 3.67 10.40 3.72
N LEU A 103 2.87 10.44 4.78
CA LEU A 103 1.41 10.38 4.64
C LEU A 103 0.85 11.63 3.96
N TYR A 104 1.40 12.80 4.26
CA TYR A 104 1.04 14.06 3.60
C TYR A 104 1.32 14.00 2.10
N GLU A 105 2.53 13.57 1.71
CA GLU A 105 2.94 13.41 0.31
C GLU A 105 2.01 12.43 -0.44
N CYS A 106 1.67 11.29 0.19
CA CYS A 106 0.71 10.36 -0.38
C CYS A 106 -0.68 10.98 -0.59
N LEU A 107 -1.21 11.70 0.40
CA LEU A 107 -2.54 12.30 0.32
C LEU A 107 -2.61 13.39 -0.75
N VAL A 108 -1.65 14.31 -0.78
CA VAL A 108 -1.62 15.40 -1.76
C VAL A 108 -1.47 14.86 -3.17
N THR A 109 -0.59 13.88 -3.37
CA THR A 109 -0.39 13.25 -4.68
C THR A 109 -1.65 12.52 -5.16
N VAL A 110 -2.28 11.71 -4.30
CA VAL A 110 -3.53 11.00 -4.64
C VAL A 110 -4.63 11.98 -5.00
N VAL A 111 -4.75 13.09 -4.28
CA VAL A 111 -5.76 14.12 -4.55
C VAL A 111 -5.53 14.79 -5.91
N LYS A 112 -4.28 15.06 -6.29
CA LYS A 112 -3.94 15.57 -7.62
C LYS A 112 -4.24 14.54 -8.72
N LEU A 113 -3.89 13.25 -8.50
CA LEU A 113 -4.14 12.18 -9.47
C LEU A 113 -5.63 11.95 -9.76
N ILE A 114 -6.50 12.08 -8.76
CA ILE A 114 -7.93 11.82 -8.92
C ILE A 114 -8.73 13.06 -9.35
N ALA A 115 -8.13 14.23 -9.40
CA ALA A 115 -8.80 15.48 -9.76
C ALA A 115 -9.57 15.41 -11.10
N PRO A 116 -9.06 14.77 -12.17
CA PRO A 116 -9.82 14.63 -13.41
C PRO A 116 -11.11 13.80 -13.28
N ILE A 117 -11.19 12.90 -12.29
CA ILE A 117 -12.34 11.99 -12.09
C ILE A 117 -13.31 12.55 -11.06
N ALA A 118 -12.80 13.15 -9.98
CA ALA A 118 -13.59 13.65 -8.86
C ALA A 118 -13.21 15.10 -8.51
N PRO A 119 -13.48 16.08 -9.41
CA PRO A 119 -12.92 17.43 -9.33
C PRO A 119 -13.26 18.17 -8.03
N PHE A 120 -14.52 18.20 -7.63
CA PHE A 120 -14.93 18.93 -6.43
C PHE A 120 -14.43 18.32 -5.13
N TYR A 121 -14.41 17.00 -5.07
CA TYR A 121 -13.91 16.27 -3.89
C TYR A 121 -12.40 16.46 -3.73
N SER A 122 -11.68 16.36 -4.83
CA SER A 122 -10.22 16.56 -4.87
C SER A 122 -9.85 17.98 -4.48
N ASP A 123 -10.55 18.98 -5.02
CA ASP A 123 -10.28 20.37 -4.70
C ASP A 123 -10.49 20.68 -3.21
N LYS A 124 -11.59 20.17 -2.64
CA LYS A 124 -11.87 20.32 -1.21
C LYS A 124 -10.75 19.72 -0.35
N LEU A 125 -10.32 18.48 -0.63
CA LEU A 125 -9.24 17.84 0.14
C LEU A 125 -7.89 18.53 -0.07
N TYR A 126 -7.62 18.99 -1.30
CA TYR A 126 -6.40 19.73 -1.61
C TYR A 126 -6.31 21.01 -0.79
N LEU A 127 -7.35 21.82 -0.79
CA LEU A 127 -7.41 23.07 -0.02
C LEU A 127 -7.26 22.82 1.48
N ASP A 128 -7.92 21.79 2.01
CA ASP A 128 -7.82 21.46 3.43
C ASP A 128 -6.39 20.99 3.82
N LEU A 129 -5.73 20.20 2.98
CA LEU A 129 -4.36 19.71 3.23
C LEU A 129 -3.33 20.84 3.12
N THR A 130 -3.45 21.70 2.10
CA THR A 130 -2.44 22.70 1.77
C THR A 130 -2.58 23.98 2.57
N SER A 131 -3.79 24.31 3.03
CA SER A 131 -4.06 25.50 3.87
C SER A 131 -3.29 25.47 5.20
N VAL A 132 -2.97 24.28 5.70
CA VAL A 132 -2.31 24.09 6.99
C VAL A 132 -0.79 24.12 6.83
N THR A 133 -0.26 23.53 5.77
CA THR A 133 1.17 23.43 5.52
C THR A 133 1.74 24.64 4.81
N GLY A 134 0.96 25.29 3.95
CA GLY A 134 1.44 26.39 3.11
C GLY A 134 2.45 25.96 2.04
N SER A 135 2.64 24.66 1.86
CA SER A 135 3.64 24.09 0.95
C SER A 135 3.26 24.22 -0.53
N GLU A 136 1.97 24.35 -0.82
CA GLU A 136 1.45 24.48 -2.18
C GLU A 136 1.04 25.93 -2.46
N ARG A 137 1.31 26.39 -3.69
CA ARG A 137 1.11 27.80 -4.08
C ARG A 137 -0.21 28.08 -4.80
N PHE A 138 -0.98 27.04 -5.09
CA PHE A 138 -2.16 27.15 -5.95
C PHE A 138 -3.45 27.19 -5.14
N GLU A 139 -4.36 28.05 -5.58
CA GLU A 139 -5.69 28.24 -4.97
C GLU A 139 -6.67 27.11 -5.26
N SER A 140 -6.30 26.18 -6.11
CA SER A 140 -7.11 25.02 -6.50
C SER A 140 -6.21 23.89 -6.99
N VAL A 141 -6.63 22.65 -6.76
CA VAL A 141 -5.98 21.45 -7.31
C VAL A 141 -5.91 21.50 -8.85
N HIS A 142 -6.87 22.17 -9.48
CA HIS A 142 -6.96 22.28 -10.94
C HIS A 142 -5.96 23.27 -11.55
N LEU A 143 -5.33 24.08 -10.72
CA LEU A 143 -4.24 24.98 -11.12
C LEU A 143 -2.86 24.42 -10.78
N ALA A 144 -2.83 23.35 -9.99
CA ALA A 144 -1.59 22.68 -9.60
C ALA A 144 -1.06 21.79 -10.72
N ASP A 145 0.26 21.67 -10.80
CA ASP A 145 0.89 20.76 -11.73
C ASP A 145 0.51 19.31 -11.45
N PHE A 146 0.29 18.55 -12.54
CA PHE A 146 0.07 17.12 -12.43
C PHE A 146 1.32 16.42 -11.87
N PRO A 147 1.18 15.44 -10.95
CA PRO A 147 2.33 14.79 -10.33
C PRO A 147 3.25 14.13 -11.35
N VAL A 148 4.55 14.30 -11.16
CA VAL A 148 5.60 13.66 -11.97
C VAL A 148 6.31 12.60 -11.13
N ALA A 149 6.46 11.40 -11.70
CA ALA A 149 7.13 10.31 -11.01
C ALA A 149 8.64 10.60 -10.83
N ASN A 150 9.14 10.40 -9.62
CA ASN A 150 10.57 10.41 -9.36
C ASN A 150 11.11 8.97 -9.44
N GLU A 151 11.78 8.66 -10.55
CA GLU A 151 12.35 7.33 -10.81
C GLU A 151 13.37 6.90 -9.74
N ALA A 152 14.08 7.84 -9.12
CA ALA A 152 15.08 7.53 -8.10
C ALA A 152 14.47 7.02 -6.78
N VAL A 153 13.17 7.23 -6.56
CA VAL A 153 12.44 6.74 -5.39
C VAL A 153 11.86 5.35 -5.62
N ILE A 154 11.73 4.92 -6.88
CA ILE A 154 11.12 3.64 -7.23
C ILE A 154 12.09 2.48 -6.94
N ASP A 155 11.73 1.65 -5.97
CA ASP A 155 12.42 0.41 -5.59
C ASP A 155 11.53 -0.81 -5.84
N LYS A 156 11.66 -1.41 -7.02
CA LYS A 156 10.83 -2.55 -7.44
C LYS A 156 11.08 -3.82 -6.62
N GLU A 157 12.26 -3.97 -6.05
CA GLU A 157 12.54 -5.13 -5.18
C GLU A 157 11.83 -4.97 -3.84
N LEU A 158 11.85 -3.77 -3.25
CA LEU A 158 11.11 -3.45 -2.03
C LEU A 158 9.59 -3.58 -2.25
N GLU A 159 9.07 -3.09 -3.38
CA GLU A 159 7.65 -3.28 -3.74
C GLU A 159 7.29 -4.77 -3.82
N ARG A 160 8.14 -5.60 -4.42
CA ARG A 160 7.95 -7.05 -4.54
C ARG A 160 7.97 -7.75 -3.17
N GLN A 161 8.91 -7.41 -2.31
CA GLN A 161 9.02 -7.95 -0.96
C GLN A 161 7.76 -7.65 -0.13
N MET A 162 7.32 -6.40 -0.14
CA MET A 162 6.13 -5.97 0.57
C MET A 162 4.83 -6.56 0.00
N TYR A 163 4.76 -6.76 -1.31
CA TYR A 163 3.66 -7.51 -1.93
C TYR A 163 3.60 -8.96 -1.41
N LEU A 164 4.74 -9.63 -1.29
CA LEU A 164 4.81 -10.98 -0.71
C LEU A 164 4.38 -10.98 0.76
N ALA A 165 4.77 -9.97 1.54
CA ALA A 165 4.31 -9.81 2.92
C ALA A 165 2.79 -9.65 3.01
N GLN A 166 2.21 -8.80 2.17
CA GLN A 166 0.76 -8.59 2.10
C GLN A 166 0.02 -9.87 1.69
N ALA A 167 0.50 -10.56 0.65
CA ALA A 167 -0.10 -11.80 0.15
C ALA A 167 -0.04 -12.91 1.21
N ALA A 168 1.13 -13.14 1.81
CA ALA A 168 1.31 -14.15 2.86
C ALA A 168 0.42 -13.85 4.06
N SER A 169 0.42 -12.62 4.55
CA SER A 169 -0.42 -12.20 5.69
C SER A 169 -1.90 -12.39 5.38
N SER A 170 -2.36 -12.00 4.19
CA SER A 170 -3.75 -12.17 3.76
C SER A 170 -4.18 -13.64 3.74
N ILE A 171 -3.33 -14.53 3.20
CA ILE A 171 -3.58 -15.98 3.17
C ILE A 171 -3.68 -16.53 4.59
N VAL A 172 -2.74 -16.19 5.47
CA VAL A 172 -2.72 -16.67 6.87
C VAL A 172 -3.97 -16.17 7.62
N LEU A 173 -4.33 -14.90 7.47
CA LEU A 173 -5.54 -14.34 8.08
C LEU A 173 -6.82 -15.01 7.54
N ALA A 174 -6.87 -15.32 6.25
CA ALA A 174 -7.97 -16.07 5.66
C ALA A 174 -8.07 -17.50 6.21
N LEU A 175 -6.93 -18.19 6.39
CA LEU A 175 -6.89 -19.52 7.00
C LEU A 175 -7.33 -19.47 8.47
N ARG A 176 -6.86 -18.49 9.26
CA ARG A 176 -7.33 -18.27 10.63
C ARG A 176 -8.84 -18.10 10.69
N ARG A 177 -9.40 -17.29 9.79
CA ARG A 177 -10.87 -17.07 9.69
C ARG A 177 -11.61 -18.37 9.39
N LYS A 178 -11.09 -19.16 8.45
CA LYS A 178 -11.70 -20.45 8.06
C LYS A 178 -11.81 -21.44 9.22
N VAL A 179 -10.83 -21.42 10.14
CA VAL A 179 -10.81 -22.31 11.33
C VAL A 179 -11.22 -21.58 12.61
N SER A 180 -11.80 -20.36 12.50
CA SER A 180 -12.32 -19.56 13.62
C SER A 180 -11.27 -19.19 14.70
N ILE A 181 -9.97 -19.15 14.36
CA ILE A 181 -8.91 -18.70 15.27
C ILE A 181 -8.75 -17.19 15.15
N LYS A 182 -9.01 -16.47 16.24
CA LYS A 182 -8.86 -15.00 16.29
C LYS A 182 -7.39 -14.58 16.17
N VAL A 183 -7.11 -13.45 15.50
CA VAL A 183 -5.72 -12.96 15.30
C VAL A 183 -5.02 -12.68 16.63
N ARG A 184 -5.72 -12.18 17.64
CA ARG A 184 -5.16 -11.96 18.99
C ARG A 184 -4.69 -13.23 19.72
N GLN A 185 -5.09 -14.41 19.26
CA GLN A 185 -4.56 -15.69 19.78
C GLN A 185 -3.26 -16.00 19.04
N PRO A 186 -2.08 -16.01 19.74
CA PRO A 186 -0.81 -16.31 19.09
C PRO A 186 -0.76 -17.77 18.63
N LEU A 187 -0.12 -18.01 17.49
CA LEU A 187 0.21 -19.34 17.00
C LEU A 187 1.73 -19.57 17.08
N SER A 188 2.14 -20.83 17.25
CA SER A 188 3.56 -21.17 17.35
C SER A 188 4.28 -20.93 16.03
N ARG A 189 3.74 -21.41 14.92
CA ARG A 189 4.41 -21.34 13.62
C ARG A 189 3.45 -21.27 12.45
N ILE A 190 3.97 -20.72 11.34
CA ILE A 190 3.38 -20.84 10.00
C ILE A 190 4.37 -21.55 9.08
N MET A 191 3.87 -22.27 8.09
CA MET A 191 4.67 -22.92 7.05
C MET A 191 4.35 -22.28 5.71
N ILE A 192 5.38 -21.76 5.03
CA ILE A 192 5.23 -21.12 3.72
C ILE A 192 5.94 -21.96 2.68
N PRO A 193 5.23 -22.49 1.67
CA PRO A 193 5.87 -23.17 0.55
C PRO A 193 6.62 -22.16 -0.31
N VAL A 194 7.85 -22.50 -0.66
CA VAL A 194 8.69 -21.70 -1.56
C VAL A 194 9.05 -22.51 -2.78
N THR A 195 9.16 -21.84 -3.93
CA THR A 195 9.48 -22.46 -5.21
C THR A 195 10.96 -22.33 -5.55
N ASP A 196 11.61 -21.29 -5.05
CA ASP A 196 13.01 -20.98 -5.31
C ASP A 196 13.64 -20.15 -4.18
N GLU A 197 14.97 -20.06 -4.17
CA GLU A 197 15.73 -19.31 -3.18
C GLU A 197 15.51 -17.77 -3.26
N THR A 198 15.14 -17.26 -4.42
CA THR A 198 14.85 -15.83 -4.60
C THR A 198 13.58 -15.43 -3.84
N GLN A 199 12.52 -16.25 -3.98
CA GLN A 199 11.28 -16.06 -3.23
C GLN A 199 11.51 -16.20 -1.73
N LYS A 200 12.31 -17.20 -1.32
CA LYS A 200 12.65 -17.42 0.09
C LYS A 200 13.34 -16.20 0.69
N ARG A 201 14.38 -15.67 0.05
CA ARG A 201 15.10 -14.48 0.50
C ARG A 201 14.19 -13.25 0.59
N ALA A 202 13.31 -13.07 -0.40
CA ALA A 202 12.37 -11.96 -0.40
C ALA A 202 11.36 -12.03 0.77
N ILE A 203 10.88 -13.23 1.12
CA ILE A 203 10.01 -13.43 2.29
C ILE A 203 10.79 -13.28 3.59
N GLN A 204 12.04 -13.76 3.66
CA GLN A 204 12.90 -13.59 4.83
C GLN A 204 13.16 -12.11 5.15
N ALA A 205 13.34 -11.27 4.14
CA ALA A 205 13.55 -9.83 4.32
C ALA A 205 12.37 -9.14 5.04
N VAL A 206 11.15 -9.67 4.88
CA VAL A 206 9.92 -9.11 5.48
C VAL A 206 9.30 -10.04 6.53
N GLU A 207 10.04 -11.02 7.02
CA GLU A 207 9.56 -12.04 7.96
C GLU A 207 8.98 -11.43 9.23
N SER A 208 9.70 -10.50 9.86
CA SER A 208 9.27 -9.84 11.09
C SER A 208 7.93 -9.12 10.93
N LEU A 209 7.71 -8.50 9.78
CA LEU A 209 6.47 -7.83 9.44
C LEU A 209 5.31 -8.83 9.30
N ILE A 210 5.53 -9.94 8.59
CA ILE A 210 4.53 -11.01 8.44
C ILE A 210 4.17 -11.58 9.81
N LEU A 211 5.15 -11.97 10.62
CA LEU A 211 4.94 -12.58 11.93
C LEU A 211 4.15 -11.66 12.87
N SER A 212 4.51 -10.37 12.90
CA SER A 212 3.80 -9.35 13.67
C SER A 212 2.36 -9.19 13.22
N GLU A 213 2.12 -9.13 11.90
CA GLU A 213 0.81 -8.90 11.31
C GLU A 213 -0.16 -10.06 11.58
N VAL A 214 0.33 -11.29 11.49
CA VAL A 214 -0.50 -12.48 11.67
C VAL A 214 -0.46 -13.05 13.09
N ASN A 215 0.28 -12.42 14.01
CA ASN A 215 0.50 -12.86 15.40
C ASN A 215 0.95 -14.32 15.49
N VAL A 216 2.10 -14.60 14.88
CA VAL A 216 2.75 -15.92 14.87
C VAL A 216 4.19 -15.76 15.34
N LYS A 217 4.74 -16.77 16.02
CA LYS A 217 6.08 -16.70 16.60
C LYS A 217 7.19 -17.04 15.63
N GLU A 218 6.95 -17.99 14.74
CA GLU A 218 7.99 -18.55 13.85
C GLU A 218 7.44 -18.75 12.43
N LEU A 219 8.32 -18.55 11.44
CA LEU A 219 8.06 -18.85 10.03
C LEU A 219 9.00 -19.96 9.58
N HIS A 220 8.44 -21.02 9.02
CA HIS A 220 9.21 -22.13 8.46
C HIS A 220 8.94 -22.24 6.96
N PHE A 221 10.01 -22.39 6.19
CA PHE A 221 9.89 -22.68 4.76
C PHE A 221 9.75 -24.17 4.51
N VAL A 222 8.91 -24.52 3.54
CA VAL A 222 8.68 -25.90 3.12
C VAL A 222 8.94 -26.00 1.63
N ASP A 223 9.76 -26.96 1.24
CA ASP A 223 10.01 -27.20 -0.18
C ASP A 223 8.73 -27.65 -0.88
N SER A 224 8.56 -27.20 -2.12
CA SER A 224 7.39 -27.53 -2.94
C SER A 224 7.23 -29.03 -3.24
N ALA A 225 8.27 -29.82 -3.01
CA ALA A 225 8.30 -31.28 -3.18
C ALA A 225 7.77 -32.05 -1.95
N ASN A 226 7.43 -31.38 -0.84
CA ASN A 226 6.98 -32.03 0.37
C ASN A 226 5.54 -32.53 0.21
N GLU A 227 5.24 -33.74 0.68
CA GLU A 227 3.93 -34.43 0.55
C GLU A 227 2.72 -33.67 1.11
N MET A 228 2.95 -32.60 1.90
CA MET A 228 1.91 -31.72 2.41
C MET A 228 1.28 -30.81 1.36
N LEU A 229 1.86 -30.66 0.18
CA LEU A 229 1.35 -29.78 -0.88
C LEU A 229 0.64 -30.58 -1.97
N VAL A 230 -0.67 -30.63 -1.91
CA VAL A 230 -1.47 -31.15 -3.01
C VAL A 230 -1.61 -30.07 -4.09
N LYS A 231 -0.84 -30.19 -5.17
CA LYS A 231 -0.99 -29.34 -6.35
C LYS A 231 -2.34 -29.65 -7.02
N ARG A 232 -3.27 -28.71 -6.98
CA ARG A 232 -4.53 -28.77 -7.73
C ARG A 232 -4.46 -27.81 -8.90
N VAL A 233 -4.59 -28.32 -10.11
CA VAL A 233 -4.74 -27.49 -11.31
C VAL A 233 -6.20 -27.05 -11.38
N LYS A 234 -6.45 -25.73 -11.32
CA LYS A 234 -7.77 -25.16 -11.65
C LYS A 234 -7.69 -24.62 -13.08
N PRO A 235 -8.44 -25.21 -14.03
CA PRO A 235 -8.48 -24.68 -15.38
C PRO A 235 -9.14 -23.29 -15.37
N ASP A 236 -8.48 -22.33 -16.04
CA ASP A 236 -9.08 -21.03 -16.30
C ASP A 236 -10.09 -21.15 -17.46
N PHE A 237 -11.34 -21.35 -17.13
CA PHE A 237 -12.40 -21.54 -18.11
C PHE A 237 -12.62 -20.34 -19.03
N LYS A 238 -12.27 -19.11 -18.62
CA LYS A 238 -12.31 -17.93 -19.50
C LYS A 238 -11.30 -18.01 -20.64
N LYS A 239 -10.10 -18.54 -20.33
CA LYS A 239 -9.03 -18.69 -21.34
C LYS A 239 -9.14 -19.98 -22.13
N LEU A 240 -9.58 -21.06 -21.50
CA LEU A 240 -9.69 -22.39 -22.11
C LEU A 240 -11.03 -22.58 -22.85
N GLY A 241 -12.11 -21.95 -22.41
CA GLY A 241 -13.43 -22.05 -23.01
C GLY A 241 -13.45 -21.76 -24.51
N PRO A 242 -12.89 -20.65 -25.02
CA PRO A 242 -12.85 -20.36 -26.45
C PRO A 242 -12.06 -21.37 -27.28
N ARG A 243 -11.03 -22.02 -26.70
CA ARG A 243 -10.16 -22.97 -27.42
C ARG A 243 -10.62 -24.43 -27.31
N TYR A 244 -11.19 -24.82 -26.16
CA TYR A 244 -11.41 -26.22 -25.83
C TYR A 244 -12.84 -26.51 -25.33
N GLY A 245 -13.76 -25.56 -25.40
CA GLY A 245 -15.11 -25.68 -24.80
C GLY A 245 -15.91 -26.89 -25.27
N LYS A 246 -15.66 -27.41 -26.48
CA LYS A 246 -16.32 -28.62 -27.01
C LYS A 246 -15.73 -29.93 -26.44
N ILE A 247 -14.50 -29.92 -25.93
CA ILE A 247 -13.75 -31.10 -25.47
C ILE A 247 -13.69 -31.17 -23.94
N MET A 248 -13.99 -30.08 -23.23
CA MET A 248 -13.88 -29.99 -21.76
C MET A 248 -14.93 -30.83 -20.97
N LYS A 249 -15.83 -31.53 -21.66
CA LYS A 249 -16.82 -32.41 -21.02
C LYS A 249 -16.39 -33.89 -21.05
N GLN A 250 -15.24 -34.20 -21.59
CA GLN A 250 -14.58 -35.50 -21.48
C GLN A 250 -13.46 -35.43 -20.44
#